data_10521992f382e16f0a2605b2eb089092
#
_entry.id   10521992f382e16f0a2605b2eb089092
#
_cell.length_a   1.000
_cell.length_b   1.000
_cell.length_c   1.000
_cell.angle_alpha   90.00
_cell.angle_beta   90.00
_cell.angle_gamma   90.00
#
_symmetry.space_group_name_H-M   'P 1'
#
loop_
_entity.id
_entity.type
_entity.pdbx_description
1 polymer ?
#
loop_
_entity_poly.entity_id
_entity_poly.type
_entity_poly.pdbx_seq_one_letter_code
_entity_poly.pdbx_strand_id
1 'polypeptide(L)'
;MSCYFIAQICINDEAEYKKYLDKVDEVFEKFKGKYLAVDESPTVIEGEWKYGRMIIIQFPSEMEFKHWYESPEYKAILQHRLKAAKCDTILVKGLTKADF
;
A
#
# COMPACT_ATOMS: atom_id res chain seq x y z
N MET A 1 -18.14 -4.64 3.54
CA MET A 1 -17.68 -3.24 3.77
C MET A 1 -16.27 -3.08 3.26
N SER A 2 -16.07 -2.11 2.37
CA SER A 2 -14.75 -1.83 1.82
C SER A 2 -13.81 -1.25 2.86
N CYS A 3 -12.52 -1.51 2.68
CA CYS A 3 -11.48 -0.84 3.46
C CYS A 3 -10.37 -0.39 2.52
N TYR A 4 -9.52 0.49 3.02
CA TYR A 4 -8.47 1.12 2.22
C TYR A 4 -7.14 0.99 2.93
N PHE A 5 -6.17 0.40 2.23
CA PHE A 5 -4.80 0.34 2.70
C PHE A 5 -4.08 1.57 2.16
N ILE A 6 -3.56 2.39 3.06
CA ILE A 6 -2.89 3.64 2.70
C ILE A 6 -1.43 3.53 3.15
N ALA A 7 -0.52 3.66 2.21
CA ALA A 7 0.92 3.59 2.47
C ALA A 7 1.59 4.89 2.09
N GLN A 8 2.34 5.45 3.04
CA GLN A 8 3.21 6.60 2.83
C GLN A 8 4.64 6.08 2.85
N ILE A 9 5.37 6.31 1.77
CA ILE A 9 6.64 5.63 1.52
C ILE A 9 7.75 6.63 1.19
N CYS A 10 8.85 6.53 1.94
CA CYS A 10 10.08 7.25 1.66
C CYS A 10 11.14 6.23 1.25
N ILE A 11 11.49 6.20 -0.03
CA ILE A 11 12.43 5.21 -0.57
C ILE A 11 13.86 5.65 -0.29
N ASN A 12 14.63 4.79 0.36
CA ASN A 12 16.03 5.04 0.70
C ASN A 12 17.01 4.29 -0.20
N ASP A 13 16.55 3.17 -0.80
CA ASP A 13 17.36 2.32 -1.66
C ASP A 13 16.54 1.93 -2.88
N GLU A 14 16.70 2.67 -3.95
CA GLU A 14 15.95 2.47 -5.19
C GLU A 14 16.15 1.08 -5.80
N ALA A 15 17.39 0.58 -5.76
CA ALA A 15 17.71 -0.72 -6.34
C ALA A 15 17.01 -1.85 -5.59
N GLU A 16 16.98 -1.79 -4.26
CA GLU A 16 16.31 -2.79 -3.45
C GLU A 16 14.79 -2.68 -3.60
N TYR A 17 14.26 -1.44 -3.66
CA TYR A 17 12.83 -1.21 -3.88
C TYR A 17 12.35 -1.75 -5.22
N LYS A 18 13.19 -1.67 -6.24
CA LYS A 18 12.88 -2.20 -7.56
C LYS A 18 12.60 -3.71 -7.51
N LYS A 19 13.29 -4.45 -6.66
CA LYS A 19 13.05 -5.89 -6.48
C LYS A 19 11.62 -6.15 -6.01
N TYR A 20 11.09 -5.26 -5.16
CA TYR A 20 9.70 -5.31 -4.72
C TYR A 20 8.75 -4.99 -5.89
N LEU A 21 9.01 -3.91 -6.62
CA LEU A 21 8.17 -3.49 -7.74
C LEU A 21 8.11 -4.53 -8.86
N ASP A 22 9.21 -5.25 -9.10
CA ASP A 22 9.27 -6.25 -10.16
C ASP A 22 8.34 -7.44 -9.90
N LYS A 23 7.91 -7.65 -8.67
CA LYS A 23 7.10 -8.80 -8.27
C LYS A 23 5.72 -8.46 -7.72
N VAL A 24 5.51 -7.23 -7.27
CA VAL A 24 4.30 -6.89 -6.52
C VAL A 24 3.01 -7.04 -7.32
N ASP A 25 3.03 -6.66 -8.60
CA ASP A 25 1.82 -6.75 -9.43
C ASP A 25 1.43 -8.18 -9.68
N GLU A 26 2.40 -9.05 -9.95
CA GLU A 26 2.18 -10.47 -10.16
C GLU A 26 1.54 -11.13 -8.93
N VAL A 27 2.03 -10.78 -7.75
CA VAL A 27 1.45 -11.28 -6.49
C VAL A 27 0.07 -10.69 -6.26
N PHE A 28 -0.06 -9.38 -6.46
CA PHE A 28 -1.30 -8.64 -6.19
C PHE A 28 -2.49 -9.15 -7.02
N GLU A 29 -2.25 -9.53 -8.26
CA GLU A 29 -3.29 -10.05 -9.18
C GLU A 29 -4.01 -11.28 -8.64
N LYS A 30 -3.42 -12.00 -7.72
CA LYS A 30 -4.01 -13.20 -7.12
C LYS A 30 -5.04 -12.87 -6.03
N PHE A 31 -5.18 -11.60 -5.67
CA PHE A 31 -6.01 -11.17 -4.55
C PHE A 31 -7.05 -10.15 -5.02
N LYS A 32 -7.90 -9.72 -4.10
CA LYS A 32 -9.07 -8.89 -4.44
C LYS A 32 -8.86 -7.40 -4.23
N GLY A 33 -7.63 -6.97 -4.09
CA GLY A 33 -7.32 -5.55 -3.98
C GLY A 33 -7.43 -4.82 -5.31
N LYS A 34 -7.64 -3.51 -5.22
CA LYS A 34 -7.71 -2.63 -6.39
C LYS A 34 -6.93 -1.37 -6.08
N TYR A 35 -5.93 -1.06 -6.91
CA TYR A 35 -5.21 0.21 -6.79
C TYR A 35 -6.15 1.37 -7.13
N LEU A 36 -6.26 2.32 -6.22
CA LEU A 36 -7.02 3.54 -6.45
C LEU A 36 -6.12 4.72 -6.80
N ALA A 37 -4.94 4.77 -6.19
CA ALA A 37 -3.97 5.82 -6.46
C ALA A 37 -2.55 5.32 -6.19
N VAL A 38 -1.63 5.74 -7.04
CA VAL A 38 -0.18 5.59 -6.85
C VAL A 38 0.42 6.90 -7.31
N ASP A 39 0.99 7.66 -6.39
CA ASP A 39 1.54 8.98 -6.68
C ASP A 39 2.94 9.12 -6.09
N GLU A 40 3.91 9.41 -6.93
CA GLU A 40 5.31 9.55 -6.52
C GLU A 40 5.58 10.89 -5.83
N SER A 41 4.69 11.87 -6.02
CA SER A 41 4.91 13.23 -5.53
C SER A 41 3.57 13.95 -5.31
N PRO A 42 2.81 13.57 -4.27
CA PRO A 42 1.53 14.21 -4.00
C PRO A 42 1.67 15.71 -3.80
N THR A 43 0.67 16.46 -4.25
CA THR A 43 0.62 17.91 -4.05
C THR A 43 0.21 18.21 -2.62
N VAL A 44 1.06 18.91 -1.89
CA VAL A 44 0.78 19.30 -0.50
C VAL A 44 -0.17 20.50 -0.50
N ILE A 45 -1.31 20.34 0.14
CA ILE A 45 -2.28 21.43 0.28
C ILE A 45 -2.04 22.19 1.58
N GLU A 46 -1.79 21.46 2.65
CA GLU A 46 -1.50 22.06 3.96
C GLU A 46 -0.48 21.19 4.69
N GLY A 47 0.40 21.83 5.45
CA GLY A 47 1.33 21.15 6.32
C GLY A 47 2.59 20.67 5.61
N GLU A 48 3.24 19.67 6.20
CA GLU A 48 4.48 19.10 5.71
C GLU A 48 4.25 17.68 5.22
N TRP A 49 4.92 17.30 4.12
CA TRP A 49 4.90 15.96 3.59
C TRP A 49 6.33 15.43 3.50
N LYS A 50 6.62 14.42 4.30
CA LYS A 50 7.98 13.86 4.41
C LYS A 50 8.21 12.62 3.54
N TYR A 51 7.21 12.24 2.76
CA TYR A 51 7.23 11.03 1.96
C TYR A 51 7.21 11.38 0.48
N GLY A 52 7.92 10.59 -0.34
CA GLY A 52 7.88 10.79 -1.78
C GLY A 52 6.68 10.12 -2.42
N ARG A 53 6.35 8.91 -1.97
CA ARG A 53 5.36 8.06 -2.63
C ARG A 53 4.16 7.80 -1.74
N MET A 54 2.96 7.77 -2.34
CA MET A 54 1.73 7.40 -1.66
C MET A 54 0.95 6.39 -2.48
N ILE A 55 0.38 5.38 -1.80
CA ILE A 55 -0.43 4.35 -2.44
C ILE A 55 -1.75 4.21 -1.68
N ILE A 56 -2.84 4.11 -2.43
CA ILE A 56 -4.17 3.81 -1.86
C ILE A 56 -4.71 2.59 -2.57
N ILE A 57 -5.01 1.54 -1.81
CA ILE A 57 -5.55 0.29 -2.32
C ILE A 57 -6.88 -0.01 -1.63
N GLN A 58 -7.90 -0.34 -2.42
CA GLN A 58 -9.19 -0.74 -1.89
C GLN A 58 -9.29 -2.25 -1.82
N PHE A 59 -9.84 -2.76 -0.72
CA PHE A 59 -10.19 -4.17 -0.56
C PHE A 59 -11.67 -4.29 -0.21
N PRO A 60 -12.35 -5.39 -0.63
CA PRO A 60 -13.77 -5.60 -0.32
C PRO A 60 -14.03 -5.72 1.18
N SER A 61 -13.04 -6.20 1.95
CA SER A 61 -13.15 -6.39 3.39
C SER A 61 -11.75 -6.43 4.01
N GLU A 62 -11.72 -6.30 5.33
CA GLU A 62 -10.47 -6.45 6.08
C GLU A 62 -9.89 -7.86 5.92
N MET A 63 -10.76 -8.88 5.83
CA MET A 63 -10.31 -10.24 5.62
C MET A 63 -9.57 -10.39 4.29
N GLU A 64 -10.08 -9.78 3.22
CA GLU A 64 -9.43 -9.83 1.91
C GLU A 64 -8.10 -9.07 1.91
N PHE A 65 -8.01 -7.97 2.67
CA PHE A 65 -6.75 -7.28 2.89
C PHE A 65 -5.74 -8.22 3.57
N LYS A 66 -6.15 -8.90 4.63
CA LYS A 66 -5.28 -9.81 5.37
C LYS A 66 -4.84 -10.99 4.52
N HIS A 67 -5.72 -11.51 3.66
CA HIS A 67 -5.37 -12.58 2.73
C HIS A 67 -4.16 -12.21 1.88
N TRP A 68 -4.14 -10.97 1.39
CA TRP A 68 -3.01 -10.46 0.60
C TRP A 68 -1.80 -10.17 1.48
N TYR A 69 -1.98 -9.34 2.50
CA TYR A 69 -0.86 -8.82 3.30
C TYR A 69 -0.13 -9.93 4.06
N GLU A 70 -0.86 -10.92 4.51
CA GLU A 70 -0.31 -12.04 5.28
C GLU A 70 0.02 -13.27 4.42
N SER A 71 -0.21 -13.21 3.11
CA SER A 71 0.11 -14.35 2.23
C SER A 71 1.62 -14.61 2.20
N PRO A 72 2.01 -15.89 2.04
CA PRO A 72 3.43 -16.23 1.89
C PRO A 72 4.08 -15.52 0.70
N GLU A 73 3.34 -15.40 -0.39
CA GLU A 73 3.83 -14.74 -1.62
C GLU A 73 4.14 -13.27 -1.38
N TYR A 74 3.24 -12.54 -0.70
CA TYR A 74 3.49 -11.13 -0.40
C TYR A 74 4.58 -10.96 0.64
N LYS A 75 4.59 -11.79 1.68
CA LYS A 75 5.64 -11.73 2.70
C LYS A 75 7.03 -11.92 2.13
N ALA A 76 7.16 -12.77 1.11
CA ALA A 76 8.44 -13.01 0.46
C ALA A 76 9.01 -11.74 -0.18
N ILE A 77 8.17 -10.91 -0.80
CA ILE A 77 8.61 -9.69 -1.45
C ILE A 77 8.59 -8.47 -0.53
N LEU A 78 7.78 -8.48 0.51
CA LEU A 78 7.66 -7.37 1.47
C LEU A 78 9.01 -7.01 2.10
N GLN A 79 9.87 -7.99 2.31
CA GLN A 79 11.20 -7.77 2.87
C GLN A 79 12.00 -6.74 2.07
N HIS A 80 11.86 -6.74 0.75
CA HIS A 80 12.56 -5.78 -0.10
C HIS A 80 12.06 -4.36 0.16
N ARG A 81 10.75 -4.18 0.32
CA ARG A 81 10.18 -2.87 0.63
C ARG A 81 10.61 -2.39 2.01
N LEU A 82 10.60 -3.28 3.01
CA LEU A 82 10.97 -2.92 4.38
C LEU A 82 12.44 -2.54 4.50
N LYS A 83 13.32 -3.18 3.71
CA LYS A 83 14.75 -2.84 3.67
C LYS A 83 15.03 -1.54 2.92
N ALA A 84 14.23 -1.26 1.91
CA ALA A 84 14.49 -0.20 0.94
C ALA A 84 13.84 1.14 1.30
N ALA A 85 12.87 1.13 2.20
CA ALA A 85 12.04 2.31 2.43
C ALA A 85 11.58 2.41 3.87
N LYS A 86 11.38 3.66 4.30
CA LYS A 86 10.66 3.95 5.53
C LYS A 86 9.19 4.13 5.15
N CYS A 87 8.31 3.33 5.74
CA CYS A 87 6.89 3.35 5.42
C CYS A 87 6.05 3.53 6.67
N ASP A 88 4.99 4.32 6.52
CA ASP A 88 3.93 4.40 7.51
C ASP A 88 2.65 3.98 6.79
N THR A 89 2.00 2.94 7.31
CA THR A 89 0.84 2.34 6.65
C THR A 89 -0.32 2.21 7.61
N ILE A 90 -1.52 2.39 7.10
CA ILE A 90 -2.75 2.26 7.88
C ILE A 90 -3.81 1.55 7.04
N LEU A 91 -4.78 0.95 7.73
CA LEU A 91 -5.96 0.39 7.10
C LEU A 91 -7.17 1.19 7.59
N VAL A 92 -7.91 1.80 6.67
CA VAL A 92 -9.04 2.67 6.96
C VAL A 92 -10.33 2.00 6.53
N LYS A 93 -11.35 2.04 7.39
CA LYS A 93 -12.66 1.50 7.04
C LYS A 93 -13.36 2.42 6.05
N GLY A 94 -14.05 1.82 5.07
CA GLY A 94 -14.82 2.57 4.11
C GLY A 94 -16.05 3.21 4.73
N LEU A 95 -16.57 4.22 4.04
CA LEU A 95 -17.74 4.95 4.46
C LEU A 95 -18.98 4.06 4.38
N THR A 96 -19.85 4.16 5.39
CA THR A 96 -21.14 3.50 5.42
C THR A 96 -22.23 4.54 5.67
N LYS A 97 -23.52 4.14 5.50
CA LYS A 97 -24.63 5.05 5.77
C LYS A 97 -24.64 5.54 7.21
N ALA A 98 -24.14 4.74 8.14
CA ALA A 98 -24.13 5.09 9.56
C ALA A 98 -23.15 6.24 9.88
N ASP A 99 -22.22 6.53 8.96
CA ASP A 99 -21.19 7.56 9.15
C ASP A 99 -21.63 8.97 8.73
N PHE A 100 -22.87 9.11 8.24
CA PHE A 100 -23.43 10.41 7.83
C PHE A 100 -24.30 11.02 8.88
#